data_75ad4707de6d77e7e8a96f4a9a4852ea
#
_entry.id   75ad4707de6d77e7e8a96f4a9a4852ea
#
_cell.length_a   1.000
_cell.length_b   1.000
_cell.length_c   1.000
_cell.angle_alpha   90.00
_cell.angle_beta   90.00
_cell.angle_gamma   90.00
#
_symmetry.space_group_name_H-M   'P 1'
#
loop_
_entity.id
_entity.type
_entity.pdbx_description
1 polymer ?
#
loop_
_entity_poly.entity_id
_entity_poly.type
_entity_poly.pdbx_seq_one_letter_code
_entity_poly.pdbx_strand_id
1 'polypeptide(L)'
;MSCRLAPAAAPAIDVARAASVQVWLLRTPAWRSRLPVLLRHVDAAQRRRCNSLRVARQRDDRLLAQALHRVVLAGALDQAPGEVPLYRAASGQPRLALPGLYTSLSHSDGVIAIALSRGGPVGVDVEMPDRPSLRPIADLVCAPGEDIGDDETLLRHWVCKEAALKAAGTGLAQPMNAFRLAGRDALQLRDALGDRVAMQVHLYGDMRECIAAVAGPVGARPAWRWLEP
;
A
#
# COMPACT_ATOMS: atom_id res chain seq x y z
N MET A 1 38.45 15.46 -9.99
CA MET A 1 38.15 14.84 -8.68
C MET A 1 36.72 14.34 -8.72
N SER A 2 36.54 13.03 -8.90
CA SER A 2 35.24 12.39 -9.03
C SER A 2 34.75 11.99 -7.64
N CYS A 3 33.78 12.72 -7.11
CA CYS A 3 33.12 12.39 -5.84
C CYS A 3 32.17 11.22 -6.09
N ARG A 4 32.59 10.00 -5.81
CA ARG A 4 31.72 8.83 -5.75
C ARG A 4 30.90 8.94 -4.45
N LEU A 5 29.64 9.34 -4.59
CA LEU A 5 28.66 9.14 -3.52
C LEU A 5 28.51 7.63 -3.34
N ALA A 6 28.99 7.12 -2.21
CA ALA A 6 28.72 5.76 -1.78
C ALA A 6 27.19 5.59 -1.67
N PRO A 7 26.60 4.44 -2.10
CA PRO A 7 25.20 4.17 -1.84
C PRO A 7 25.03 4.17 -0.32
N ALA A 8 24.14 5.02 0.20
CA ALA A 8 23.72 4.92 1.58
C ALA A 8 23.24 3.49 1.83
N ALA A 9 23.91 2.78 2.72
CA ALA A 9 23.52 1.44 3.11
C ALA A 9 22.06 1.51 3.61
N ALA A 10 21.17 0.81 2.94
CA ALA A 10 19.81 0.61 3.45
C ALA A 10 19.94 -0.03 4.85
N PRO A 11 19.17 0.43 5.85
CA PRO A 11 19.24 -0.17 7.17
C PRO A 11 18.94 -1.67 7.04
N ALA A 12 19.82 -2.50 7.60
CA ALA A 12 19.65 -3.94 7.63
C ALA A 12 18.31 -4.26 8.29
N ILE A 13 17.38 -4.79 7.49
CA ILE A 13 16.05 -5.18 7.96
C ILE A 13 16.21 -6.59 8.51
N ASP A 14 16.07 -6.73 9.83
CA ASP A 14 16.03 -8.03 10.52
C ASP A 14 14.88 -8.88 9.96
N VAL A 15 15.21 -9.86 9.13
CA VAL A 15 14.28 -10.66 8.32
C VAL A 15 13.76 -11.90 9.08
N ALA A 16 14.16 -12.07 10.34
CA ALA A 16 13.79 -13.21 11.13
C ALA A 16 12.51 -12.94 11.93
N ARG A 17 11.34 -13.35 11.40
CA ARG A 17 10.30 -14.02 12.20
C ARG A 17 9.04 -14.36 11.37
N ALA A 18 8.43 -15.48 11.70
CA ALA A 18 7.21 -16.07 11.14
C ALA A 18 6.10 -15.05 10.82
N ALA A 19 5.45 -15.19 9.64
CA ALA A 19 4.26 -14.47 9.18
C ALA A 19 4.27 -12.95 9.46
N SER A 20 5.35 -12.25 9.13
CA SER A 20 5.47 -10.83 9.38
C SER A 20 4.95 -10.02 8.20
N VAL A 21 4.08 -9.07 8.49
CA VAL A 21 3.71 -8.00 7.58
C VAL A 21 4.56 -6.79 7.93
N GLN A 22 5.31 -6.28 6.98
CA GLN A 22 6.07 -5.04 7.13
C GLN A 22 5.36 -3.94 6.34
N VAL A 23 5.22 -2.78 6.94
CA VAL A 23 4.58 -1.62 6.31
C VAL A 23 5.48 -0.40 6.45
N TRP A 24 5.76 0.23 5.32
CA TRP A 24 6.53 1.49 5.26
C TRP A 24 5.60 2.62 4.85
N LEU A 25 5.69 3.71 5.58
CA LEU A 25 5.06 4.99 5.29
C LEU A 25 6.13 6.01 4.90
N LEU A 26 5.87 6.81 3.88
CA LEU A 26 6.81 7.78 3.34
C LEU A 26 6.07 9.09 3.05
N ARG A 27 6.60 10.22 3.51
CA ARG A 27 6.07 11.54 3.21
C ARG A 27 6.53 11.97 1.83
N THR A 28 5.63 12.04 0.85
CA THR A 28 5.96 12.42 -0.53
C THR A 28 6.75 13.73 -0.64
N PRO A 29 6.43 14.81 0.12
CA PRO A 29 7.22 16.05 0.04
C PRO A 29 8.70 15.87 0.39
N ALA A 30 9.03 15.03 1.36
CA ALA A 30 10.42 14.77 1.76
C ALA A 30 11.25 14.07 0.66
N TRP A 31 10.59 13.28 -0.18
CA TRP A 31 11.23 12.48 -1.23
C TRP A 31 11.26 13.14 -2.61
N ARG A 32 10.53 14.24 -2.84
CA ARG A 32 10.40 14.86 -4.18
C ARG A 32 11.72 15.27 -4.79
N SER A 33 12.64 15.82 -4.01
CA SER A 33 13.97 16.19 -4.50
C SER A 33 14.78 15.01 -5.03
N ARG A 34 14.43 13.80 -4.60
CA ARG A 34 15.06 12.54 -5.03
C ARG A 34 14.45 11.95 -6.30
N LEU A 35 13.30 12.46 -6.76
CA LEU A 35 12.59 11.90 -7.91
C LEU A 35 13.46 11.73 -9.16
N PRO A 36 14.28 12.73 -9.60
CA PRO A 36 15.10 12.58 -10.80
C PRO A 36 16.04 11.35 -10.76
N VAL A 37 16.61 11.07 -9.58
CA VAL A 37 17.50 9.93 -9.38
C VAL A 37 16.71 8.63 -9.28
N LEU A 38 15.56 8.65 -8.62
CA LEU A 38 14.70 7.49 -8.41
C LEU A 38 14.00 7.01 -9.70
N LEU A 39 13.80 7.90 -10.67
CA LEU A 39 13.16 7.55 -11.94
C LEU A 39 13.84 6.40 -12.67
N ARG A 40 15.14 6.17 -12.50
CA ARG A 40 15.85 5.02 -13.09
C ARG A 40 15.25 3.66 -12.68
N HIS A 41 14.53 3.60 -11.56
CA HIS A 41 13.89 2.40 -11.04
C HIS A 41 12.44 2.22 -11.50
N VAL A 42 11.92 3.14 -12.31
CA VAL A 42 10.57 3.08 -12.90
C VAL A 42 10.69 2.52 -14.32
N ASP A 43 10.00 1.42 -14.62
CA ASP A 43 10.01 0.84 -15.95
C ASP A 43 9.24 1.68 -16.98
N ALA A 44 9.44 1.39 -18.27
CA ALA A 44 8.82 2.16 -19.35
C ALA A 44 7.28 2.08 -19.35
N ALA A 45 6.70 0.96 -18.95
CA ALA A 45 5.25 0.79 -18.86
C ALA A 45 4.67 1.60 -17.69
N GLN A 46 5.35 1.60 -16.54
CA GLN A 46 4.99 2.45 -15.39
C GLN A 46 5.05 3.93 -15.75
N ARG A 47 6.13 4.37 -16.43
CA ARG A 47 6.28 5.76 -16.89
C ARG A 47 5.17 6.18 -17.84
N ARG A 48 4.84 5.35 -18.85
CA ARG A 48 3.73 5.66 -19.77
C ARG A 48 2.41 5.85 -19.05
N ARG A 49 2.08 4.97 -18.09
CA ARG A 49 0.84 5.10 -17.30
C ARG A 49 0.81 6.37 -16.44
N CYS A 50 1.93 6.73 -15.84
CA CYS A 50 2.01 7.96 -15.05
C CYS A 50 1.92 9.20 -15.95
N ASN A 51 2.57 9.18 -17.11
CA ASN A 51 2.59 10.32 -18.04
C ASN A 51 1.21 10.60 -18.68
N SER A 52 0.26 9.67 -18.61
CA SER A 52 -1.13 9.93 -19.04
C SER A 52 -1.90 10.84 -18.06
N LEU A 53 -1.39 11.10 -16.87
CA LEU A 53 -2.00 12.00 -15.90
C LEU A 53 -1.79 13.47 -16.31
N ARG A 54 -2.88 14.23 -16.31
CA ARG A 54 -2.86 15.65 -16.74
C ARG A 54 -2.19 16.56 -15.71
N VAL A 55 -2.36 16.28 -14.43
CA VAL A 55 -1.81 17.10 -13.34
C VAL A 55 -0.38 16.65 -13.04
N ALA A 56 0.58 17.56 -13.23
CA ALA A 56 2.02 17.28 -13.07
C ALA A 56 2.34 16.73 -11.67
N ARG A 57 1.80 17.34 -10.61
CA ARG A 57 2.02 16.90 -9.24
C ARG A 57 1.55 15.45 -9.02
N GLN A 58 0.36 15.10 -9.48
CA GLN A 58 -0.16 13.73 -9.36
C GLN A 58 0.70 12.72 -10.14
N ARG A 59 1.18 13.14 -11.31
CA ARG A 59 2.12 12.33 -12.11
C ARG A 59 3.40 12.06 -11.35
N ASP A 60 4.01 13.10 -10.78
CA ASP A 60 5.28 13.02 -10.06
C ASP A 60 5.13 12.19 -8.76
N ASP A 61 4.06 12.39 -8.00
CA ASP A 61 3.76 11.62 -6.80
C ASP A 61 3.54 10.13 -7.14
N ARG A 62 2.87 9.82 -8.26
CA ARG A 62 2.70 8.43 -8.72
C ARG A 62 4.00 7.82 -9.21
N LEU A 63 4.84 8.56 -9.91
CA LEU A 63 6.18 8.11 -10.33
C LEU A 63 7.06 7.82 -9.11
N LEU A 64 7.02 8.72 -8.12
CA LEU A 64 7.73 8.56 -6.86
C LEU A 64 7.26 7.29 -6.12
N ALA A 65 5.94 7.07 -6.02
CA ALA A 65 5.39 5.87 -5.40
C ALA A 65 5.87 4.58 -6.09
N GLN A 66 5.90 4.55 -7.43
CA GLN A 66 6.39 3.38 -8.17
C GLN A 66 7.89 3.14 -7.95
N ALA A 67 8.70 4.20 -7.95
CA ALA A 67 10.14 4.11 -7.73
C ALA A 67 10.45 3.63 -6.30
N LEU A 68 9.83 4.26 -5.30
CA LEU A 68 10.03 3.93 -3.89
C LEU A 68 9.52 2.53 -3.55
N HIS A 69 8.43 2.07 -4.17
CA HIS A 69 7.98 0.69 -4.01
C HIS A 69 9.11 -0.29 -4.34
N ARG A 70 9.76 -0.12 -5.49
CA ARG A 70 10.86 -1.00 -5.91
C ARG A 70 12.08 -0.86 -5.00
N VAL A 71 12.45 0.35 -4.60
CA VAL A 71 13.61 0.61 -3.73
C VAL A 71 13.41 0.04 -2.33
N VAL A 72 12.23 0.22 -1.74
CA VAL A 72 11.89 -0.33 -0.42
C VAL A 72 11.90 -1.85 -0.44
N LEU A 73 11.29 -2.46 -1.48
CA LEU A 73 11.33 -3.92 -1.62
C LEU A 73 12.75 -4.44 -1.83
N ALA A 74 13.58 -3.74 -2.58
CA ALA A 74 14.98 -4.08 -2.78
C ALA A 74 15.74 -4.16 -1.46
N GLY A 75 15.58 -3.14 -0.61
CA GLY A 75 16.17 -3.15 0.74
C GLY A 75 15.61 -4.28 1.63
N ALA A 76 14.32 -4.57 1.54
CA ALA A 76 13.69 -5.64 2.32
C ALA A 76 14.06 -7.06 1.86
N LEU A 77 14.50 -7.20 0.61
CA LEU A 77 14.86 -8.47 -0.02
C LEU A 77 16.38 -8.64 -0.17
N ASP A 78 17.16 -7.65 0.25
CA ASP A 78 18.63 -7.60 0.07
C ASP A 78 19.03 -7.80 -1.40
N GLN A 79 18.40 -7.04 -2.30
CA GLN A 79 18.58 -7.12 -3.75
C GLN A 79 18.82 -5.72 -4.34
N ALA A 80 19.40 -5.65 -5.52
CA ALA A 80 19.42 -4.40 -6.27
C ALA A 80 18.00 -4.03 -6.77
N PRO A 81 17.63 -2.73 -6.80
CA PRO A 81 16.26 -2.34 -7.22
C PRO A 81 15.86 -2.84 -8.62
N GLY A 82 16.81 -2.99 -9.54
CA GLY A 82 16.57 -3.55 -10.87
C GLY A 82 16.29 -5.05 -10.89
N GLU A 83 16.71 -5.77 -9.87
CA GLU A 83 16.57 -7.23 -9.74
C GLU A 83 15.28 -7.65 -9.05
N VAL A 84 14.59 -6.73 -8.36
CA VAL A 84 13.30 -7.02 -7.72
C VAL A 84 12.31 -7.44 -8.80
N PRO A 85 11.80 -8.69 -8.77
CA PRO A 85 10.94 -9.23 -9.82
C PRO A 85 9.49 -8.76 -9.63
N LEU A 86 9.33 -7.44 -9.62
CA LEU A 86 8.05 -6.75 -9.45
C LEU A 86 7.36 -6.63 -10.82
N TYR A 87 6.15 -7.14 -10.91
CA TYR A 87 5.31 -7.04 -12.09
C TYR A 87 3.89 -6.58 -11.74
N ARG A 88 3.08 -6.29 -12.73
CA ARG A 88 1.69 -5.89 -12.57
C ARG A 88 0.77 -7.01 -13.06
N ALA A 89 -0.11 -7.49 -12.19
CA ALA A 89 -1.13 -8.47 -12.55
C ALA A 89 -2.18 -7.85 -13.49
N ALA A 90 -3.00 -8.69 -14.13
CA ALA A 90 -4.11 -8.26 -14.98
C ALA A 90 -5.12 -7.37 -14.21
N SER A 91 -5.33 -7.63 -12.91
CA SER A 91 -6.11 -6.78 -12.00
C SER A 91 -5.54 -5.38 -11.79
N GLY A 92 -4.31 -5.13 -12.25
CA GLY A 92 -3.63 -3.85 -12.05
C GLY A 92 -2.80 -3.78 -10.77
N GLN A 93 -2.80 -4.81 -9.93
CA GLN A 93 -2.06 -4.82 -8.67
C GLN A 93 -0.57 -5.16 -8.88
N PRO A 94 0.33 -4.59 -8.06
CA PRO A 94 1.72 -5.00 -8.03
C PRO A 94 1.84 -6.41 -7.42
N ARG A 95 2.68 -7.25 -8.00
CA ARG A 95 2.98 -8.60 -7.54
C ARG A 95 4.48 -8.86 -7.61
N LEU A 96 4.97 -9.74 -6.74
CA LEU A 96 6.33 -10.27 -6.80
C LEU A 96 6.32 -11.67 -7.43
N ALA A 97 7.22 -11.92 -8.38
CA ALA A 97 7.44 -13.26 -8.92
C ALA A 97 8.37 -14.07 -7.99
N LEU A 98 8.06 -14.06 -6.68
CA LEU A 98 8.75 -14.78 -5.61
C LEU A 98 7.70 -15.54 -4.79
N PRO A 99 7.76 -16.87 -4.74
CA PRO A 99 6.80 -17.66 -3.97
C PRO A 99 6.75 -17.26 -2.50
N GLY A 100 5.54 -17.16 -1.94
CA GLY A 100 5.34 -16.81 -0.54
C GLY A 100 5.54 -15.34 -0.19
N LEU A 101 5.88 -14.49 -1.16
CA LEU A 101 6.03 -13.04 -0.96
C LEU A 101 4.92 -12.28 -1.67
N TYR A 102 4.31 -11.38 -0.94
CA TYR A 102 3.19 -10.55 -1.40
C TYR A 102 3.48 -9.10 -1.10
N THR A 103 3.10 -8.22 -2.01
CA THR A 103 3.29 -6.77 -1.83
C THR A 103 2.06 -5.98 -2.21
N SER A 104 1.91 -4.82 -1.60
CA SER A 104 0.87 -3.85 -1.91
C SER A 104 1.43 -2.43 -1.83
N LEU A 105 0.83 -1.54 -2.61
CA LEU A 105 1.18 -0.13 -2.69
C LEU A 105 -0.10 0.71 -2.65
N SER A 106 -0.10 1.74 -1.83
CA SER A 106 -1.07 2.82 -1.87
C SER A 106 -0.37 4.17 -1.82
N HIS A 107 -1.04 5.19 -2.32
CA HIS A 107 -0.60 6.58 -2.18
C HIS A 107 -1.81 7.51 -2.22
N SER A 108 -1.79 8.49 -1.37
CA SER A 108 -2.70 9.63 -1.35
C SER A 108 -1.88 10.92 -1.37
N ASP A 109 -2.52 12.08 -1.45
CA ASP A 109 -1.81 13.36 -1.49
C ASP A 109 -0.87 13.52 -0.28
N GLY A 110 0.43 13.46 -0.54
CA GLY A 110 1.47 13.68 0.47
C GLY A 110 1.99 12.44 1.18
N VAL A 111 1.42 11.25 0.95
CA VAL A 111 1.83 10.02 1.63
C VAL A 111 1.83 8.80 0.70
N ILE A 112 2.78 7.90 0.92
CA ILE A 112 2.89 6.59 0.25
C ILE A 112 2.91 5.52 1.34
N ALA A 113 2.19 4.43 1.12
CA ALA A 113 2.23 3.23 1.95
C ALA A 113 2.63 2.01 1.10
N ILE A 114 3.60 1.25 1.60
CA ILE A 114 4.11 0.02 0.97
C ILE A 114 4.00 -1.10 1.98
N ALA A 115 3.47 -2.24 1.57
CA ALA A 115 3.42 -3.43 2.40
C ALA A 115 4.14 -4.61 1.73
N LEU A 116 4.83 -5.41 2.55
CA LEU A 116 5.41 -6.70 2.20
C LEU A 116 4.96 -7.73 3.22
N SER A 117 4.44 -8.86 2.74
CA SER A 117 4.03 -10.00 3.57
C SER A 117 4.79 -11.26 3.18
N ARG A 118 5.19 -12.02 4.21
CA ARG A 118 5.70 -13.38 4.10
C ARG A 118 4.65 -14.31 4.72
N GLY A 119 3.94 -15.05 3.91
CA GLY A 119 2.97 -16.03 4.41
C GLY A 119 1.53 -15.85 3.94
N GLY A 120 1.23 -14.83 3.12
CA GLY A 120 -0.09 -14.69 2.53
C GLY A 120 -0.35 -13.33 1.89
N PRO A 121 -1.46 -13.20 1.17
CA PRO A 121 -1.86 -11.97 0.50
C PRO A 121 -1.88 -10.78 1.45
N VAL A 122 -1.49 -9.60 0.94
CA VAL A 122 -1.46 -8.34 1.69
C VAL A 122 -2.03 -7.21 0.84
N GLY A 123 -2.77 -6.32 1.51
CA GLY A 123 -3.24 -5.06 0.95
C GLY A 123 -2.96 -3.93 1.90
N VAL A 124 -2.55 -2.79 1.41
CA VAL A 124 -2.35 -1.57 2.19
C VAL A 124 -3.12 -0.42 1.54
N ASP A 125 -3.73 0.39 2.38
CA ASP A 125 -4.32 1.66 1.96
C ASP A 125 -3.94 2.79 2.89
N VAL A 126 -3.85 4.01 2.36
CA VAL A 126 -3.52 5.21 3.12
C VAL A 126 -4.21 6.43 2.53
N GLU A 127 -4.74 7.27 3.40
CA GLU A 127 -5.40 8.51 3.05
C GLU A 127 -4.99 9.65 3.96
N MET A 128 -5.00 10.87 3.41
CA MET A 128 -4.81 12.08 4.20
C MET A 128 -6.15 12.53 4.79
N PRO A 129 -6.13 13.09 6.02
CA PRO A 129 -7.36 13.51 6.71
C PRO A 129 -8.10 14.66 6.01
N ASP A 130 -7.38 15.50 5.28
CA ASP A 130 -7.89 16.70 4.60
C ASP A 130 -8.50 16.41 3.21
N ARG A 131 -8.69 15.12 2.89
CA ARG A 131 -9.38 14.75 1.65
C ARG A 131 -10.86 15.18 1.68
N PRO A 132 -11.51 15.31 0.50
CA PRO A 132 -12.95 15.55 0.44
C PRO A 132 -13.75 14.49 1.20
N SER A 133 -14.82 14.93 1.89
CA SER A 133 -15.68 14.03 2.66
C SER A 133 -16.25 12.88 1.81
N LEU A 134 -16.29 11.70 2.39
CA LEU A 134 -16.87 10.49 1.81
C LEU A 134 -18.39 10.38 2.04
N ARG A 135 -19.00 11.32 2.76
CA ARG A 135 -20.44 11.33 3.06
C ARG A 135 -21.35 11.09 1.85
N PRO A 136 -21.09 11.72 0.68
CA PRO A 136 -21.92 11.51 -0.50
C PRO A 136 -21.93 10.06 -1.02
N ILE A 137 -20.96 9.24 -0.62
CA ILE A 137 -20.85 7.83 -1.04
C ILE A 137 -20.85 6.85 0.15
N ALA A 138 -21.29 7.29 1.33
CA ALA A 138 -21.28 6.47 2.54
C ALA A 138 -21.99 5.12 2.35
N ASP A 139 -23.10 5.09 1.62
CA ASP A 139 -23.86 3.87 1.31
C ASP A 139 -23.10 2.90 0.38
N LEU A 140 -22.09 3.37 -0.34
CA LEU A 140 -21.22 2.52 -1.15
C LEU A 140 -20.05 1.97 -0.33
N VAL A 141 -19.70 2.63 0.78
CA VAL A 141 -18.61 2.25 1.68
C VAL A 141 -19.10 1.33 2.78
N CYS A 142 -20.13 1.76 3.51
CA CYS A 142 -20.65 1.04 4.68
C CYS A 142 -21.68 -0.01 4.28
N ALA A 143 -21.53 -1.21 4.84
CA ALA A 143 -22.53 -2.26 4.70
C ALA A 143 -23.79 -1.90 5.50
N PRO A 144 -24.98 -2.45 5.14
CA PRO A 144 -26.21 -2.21 5.89
C PRO A 144 -26.02 -2.48 7.39
N GLY A 145 -26.26 -1.46 8.22
CA GLY A 145 -26.13 -1.52 9.68
C GLY A 145 -24.69 -1.40 10.23
N GLU A 146 -23.69 -1.04 9.42
CA GLU A 146 -22.44 -0.46 9.91
C GLU A 146 -22.70 1.00 10.31
N ASP A 147 -22.03 1.42 11.39
CA ASP A 147 -22.07 2.82 11.82
C ASP A 147 -21.31 3.71 10.84
N ILE A 148 -22.00 4.67 10.24
CA ILE A 148 -21.37 5.66 9.34
C ILE A 148 -20.53 6.65 10.16
N GLY A 149 -20.94 6.94 11.39
CA GLY A 149 -20.25 7.85 12.31
C GLY A 149 -20.01 9.25 11.75
N ASP A 150 -18.88 9.84 12.13
CA ASP A 150 -18.35 11.08 11.59
C ASP A 150 -17.47 10.83 10.34
N ASP A 151 -16.89 11.88 9.78
CA ASP A 151 -16.02 11.78 8.60
C ASP A 151 -14.74 10.98 8.89
N GLU A 152 -14.24 11.01 10.12
CA GLU A 152 -13.10 10.18 10.52
C GLU A 152 -13.47 8.70 10.54
N THR A 153 -14.60 8.34 11.12
CA THR A 153 -15.12 6.97 11.15
C THR A 153 -15.30 6.44 9.73
N LEU A 154 -15.90 7.23 8.88
CA LEU A 154 -16.12 6.85 7.48
C LEU A 154 -14.81 6.69 6.71
N LEU A 155 -13.81 7.55 6.97
CA LEU A 155 -12.50 7.41 6.38
C LEU A 155 -11.77 6.15 6.87
N ARG A 156 -11.92 5.79 8.15
CA ARG A 156 -11.41 4.52 8.70
C ARG A 156 -12.05 3.31 8.03
N HIS A 157 -13.36 3.34 7.80
CA HIS A 157 -14.05 2.29 7.02
C HIS A 157 -13.46 2.17 5.61
N TRP A 158 -13.29 3.30 4.93
CA TRP A 158 -12.73 3.35 3.58
C TRP A 158 -11.37 2.68 3.51
N VAL A 159 -10.37 3.15 4.29
CA VAL A 159 -9.01 2.62 4.22
C VAL A 159 -8.92 1.14 4.61
N CYS A 160 -9.73 0.72 5.59
CA CYS A 160 -9.77 -0.69 6.00
C CYS A 160 -10.34 -1.59 4.90
N LYS A 161 -11.43 -1.15 4.25
CA LYS A 161 -12.07 -1.92 3.18
C LYS A 161 -11.22 -1.94 1.91
N GLU A 162 -10.61 -0.80 1.53
CA GLU A 162 -9.66 -0.75 0.42
C GLU A 162 -8.46 -1.69 0.65
N ALA A 163 -7.88 -1.69 1.85
CA ALA A 163 -6.81 -2.61 2.19
C ALA A 163 -7.25 -4.08 2.07
N ALA A 164 -8.46 -4.41 2.56
CA ALA A 164 -9.00 -5.75 2.45
C ALA A 164 -9.23 -6.19 0.99
N LEU A 165 -9.81 -5.32 0.15
CA LEU A 165 -10.04 -5.59 -1.26
C LEU A 165 -8.74 -5.71 -2.06
N LYS A 166 -7.70 -4.94 -1.69
CA LYS A 166 -6.35 -5.09 -2.25
C LYS A 166 -5.73 -6.43 -1.85
N ALA A 167 -5.90 -6.86 -0.60
CA ALA A 167 -5.42 -8.17 -0.17
C ALA A 167 -6.13 -9.32 -0.89
N ALA A 168 -7.45 -9.23 -1.05
CA ALA A 168 -8.24 -10.19 -1.82
C ALA A 168 -7.94 -10.18 -3.33
N GLY A 169 -7.34 -9.11 -3.84
CA GLY A 169 -7.02 -8.98 -5.26
C GLY A 169 -8.19 -8.57 -6.14
N THR A 170 -9.35 -8.28 -5.56
CA THR A 170 -10.59 -7.92 -6.27
C THR A 170 -10.67 -6.43 -6.59
N GLY A 171 -9.99 -5.59 -5.79
CA GLY A 171 -10.14 -4.14 -5.90
C GLY A 171 -11.62 -3.73 -5.84
N LEU A 172 -11.97 -2.62 -6.46
CA LEU A 172 -13.35 -2.10 -6.49
C LEU A 172 -14.32 -2.92 -7.37
N ALA A 173 -13.90 -4.03 -7.96
CA ALA A 173 -14.83 -4.96 -8.61
C ALA A 173 -15.75 -5.66 -7.59
N GLN A 174 -15.30 -5.76 -6.33
CA GLN A 174 -16.14 -6.16 -5.21
C GLN A 174 -16.63 -4.93 -4.46
N PRO A 175 -17.94 -4.74 -4.30
CA PRO A 175 -18.49 -3.58 -3.58
C PRO A 175 -18.06 -3.58 -2.11
N MET A 176 -17.67 -2.41 -1.59
CA MET A 176 -17.27 -2.25 -0.18
C MET A 176 -18.41 -2.51 0.79
N ASN A 177 -19.63 -2.14 0.43
CA ASN A 177 -20.83 -2.35 1.23
C ASN A 177 -21.33 -3.81 1.23
N ALA A 178 -20.70 -4.70 0.47
CA ALA A 178 -21.02 -6.13 0.46
C ALA A 178 -20.49 -6.91 1.66
N PHE A 179 -19.65 -6.29 2.50
CA PHE A 179 -19.10 -6.92 3.70
C PHE A 179 -18.91 -5.91 4.83
N ARG A 180 -18.90 -6.44 6.06
CA ARG A 180 -18.61 -5.67 7.27
C ARG A 180 -17.18 -5.91 7.74
N LEU A 181 -16.60 -4.89 8.35
CA LEU A 181 -15.34 -5.05 9.06
C LEU A 181 -15.58 -5.83 10.36
N ALA A 182 -14.83 -6.89 10.56
CA ALA A 182 -15.03 -7.83 11.66
C ALA A 182 -14.33 -7.42 12.97
N GLY A 183 -13.91 -6.17 13.10
CA GLY A 183 -13.14 -5.69 14.25
C GLY A 183 -11.80 -6.44 14.38
N ARG A 184 -11.61 -7.18 15.50
CA ARG A 184 -10.41 -8.01 15.71
C ARG A 184 -10.52 -9.41 15.11
N ASP A 185 -11.69 -9.80 14.65
CA ASP A 185 -11.94 -11.12 14.09
C ASP A 185 -11.41 -11.22 12.66
N ALA A 186 -11.28 -12.44 12.17
CA ALA A 186 -10.86 -12.68 10.81
C ALA A 186 -11.97 -12.31 9.82
N LEU A 187 -11.65 -11.41 8.90
CA LEU A 187 -12.50 -11.09 7.77
C LEU A 187 -12.38 -12.19 6.71
N GLN A 188 -13.51 -12.64 6.19
CA GLN A 188 -13.56 -13.63 5.11
C GLN A 188 -14.05 -12.95 3.84
N LEU A 189 -13.20 -12.88 2.83
CA LEU A 189 -13.57 -12.39 1.49
C LEU A 189 -13.35 -13.48 0.44
N ARG A 190 -13.89 -13.29 -0.74
CA ARG A 190 -13.49 -14.06 -1.92
C ARG A 190 -12.40 -13.30 -2.65
N ASP A 191 -11.38 -14.01 -3.11
CA ASP A 191 -10.37 -13.43 -3.98
C ASP A 191 -10.85 -13.34 -5.45
N ALA A 192 -9.97 -12.87 -6.32
CA ALA A 192 -10.27 -12.72 -7.74
C ALA A 192 -10.51 -14.05 -8.47
N LEU A 193 -10.16 -15.19 -7.87
CA LEU A 193 -10.42 -16.54 -8.38
C LEU A 193 -11.69 -17.14 -7.79
N GLY A 194 -12.32 -16.46 -6.81
CA GLY A 194 -13.50 -16.91 -6.10
C GLY A 194 -13.22 -17.73 -4.84
N ASP A 195 -11.94 -17.96 -4.52
CA ASP A 195 -11.52 -18.68 -3.32
C ASP A 195 -11.70 -17.85 -2.06
N ARG A 196 -12.01 -18.50 -0.94
CA ARG A 196 -12.13 -17.82 0.35
C ARG A 196 -10.74 -17.48 0.90
N VAL A 197 -10.54 -16.21 1.20
CA VAL A 197 -9.33 -15.70 1.85
C VAL A 197 -9.69 -15.14 3.22
N ALA A 198 -9.08 -15.71 4.25
CA ALA A 198 -9.16 -15.19 5.62
C ALA A 198 -8.05 -14.15 5.82
N MET A 199 -8.40 -12.98 6.36
CA MET A 199 -7.45 -11.91 6.63
C MET A 199 -7.81 -11.15 7.90
N GLN A 200 -6.85 -10.46 8.45
CA GLN A 200 -7.06 -9.52 9.55
C GLN A 200 -6.66 -8.12 9.11
N VAL A 201 -7.47 -7.13 9.49
CA VAL A 201 -7.24 -5.73 9.14
C VAL A 201 -6.71 -5.00 10.37
N HIS A 202 -5.64 -4.24 10.19
CA HIS A 202 -5.01 -3.44 11.22
C HIS A 202 -4.97 -1.98 10.78
N LEU A 203 -5.52 -1.11 11.60
CA LEU A 203 -5.54 0.33 11.40
C LEU A 203 -4.32 0.98 12.05
N TYR A 204 -3.79 2.02 11.42
CA TYR A 204 -2.68 2.82 11.90
C TYR A 204 -2.95 4.31 11.70
N GLY A 205 -2.40 5.12 12.60
CA GLY A 205 -2.36 6.56 12.48
C GLY A 205 -3.52 7.26 13.16
N ASP A 206 -3.46 8.56 13.10
CA ASP A 206 -4.47 9.48 13.58
C ASP A 206 -4.77 10.56 12.54
N MET A 207 -5.80 11.37 12.79
CA MET A 207 -6.22 12.45 11.88
C MET A 207 -5.21 13.61 11.77
N ARG A 208 -4.10 13.58 12.48
CA ARG A 208 -3.06 14.62 12.39
C ARG A 208 -2.03 14.32 11.32
N GLU A 209 -1.80 13.05 11.04
CA GLU A 209 -0.77 12.61 10.09
C GLU A 209 -1.35 11.96 8.85
N CYS A 210 -1.91 10.79 8.99
CA CYS A 210 -2.60 10.03 7.95
C CYS A 210 -3.40 8.90 8.60
N ILE A 211 -4.41 8.42 7.92
CA ILE A 211 -5.10 7.17 8.26
C ILE A 211 -4.62 6.11 7.28
N ALA A 212 -4.09 5.02 7.80
CA ALA A 212 -3.66 3.89 7.00
C ALA A 212 -4.21 2.57 7.55
N ALA A 213 -4.40 1.60 6.67
CA ALA A 213 -4.76 0.25 7.07
C ALA A 213 -3.96 -0.78 6.28
N VAL A 214 -3.69 -1.92 6.91
CA VAL A 214 -3.13 -3.09 6.26
C VAL A 214 -4.01 -4.30 6.54
N ALA A 215 -4.36 -5.02 5.49
CA ALA A 215 -5.00 -6.34 5.56
C ALA A 215 -3.96 -7.40 5.21
N GLY A 216 -3.87 -8.44 6.01
CA GLY A 216 -2.88 -9.51 5.85
C GLY A 216 -3.31 -10.83 6.49
N PRO A 217 -2.43 -11.83 6.54
CA PRO A 217 -2.73 -13.12 7.12
C PRO A 217 -3.24 -13.01 8.56
N VAL A 218 -4.19 -13.86 8.92
CA VAL A 218 -4.73 -13.94 10.29
C VAL A 218 -3.60 -14.24 11.28
N GLY A 219 -3.57 -13.49 12.38
CA GLY A 219 -2.53 -13.59 13.42
C GLY A 219 -1.23 -12.85 13.10
N ALA A 220 -1.07 -12.31 11.89
CA ALA A 220 0.07 -11.47 11.58
C ALA A 220 0.01 -10.14 12.35
N ARG A 221 1.16 -9.71 12.86
CA ARG A 221 1.30 -8.40 13.50
C ARG A 221 2.09 -7.49 12.57
N PRO A 222 1.49 -6.43 12.01
CA PRO A 222 2.19 -5.53 11.12
C PRO A 222 3.21 -4.67 11.89
N ALA A 223 4.42 -4.60 11.33
CA ALA A 223 5.46 -3.68 11.78
C ALA A 223 5.44 -2.41 10.91
N TRP A 224 5.02 -1.30 11.49
CA TRP A 224 4.92 -0.02 10.82
C TRP A 224 6.20 0.81 11.02
N ARG A 225 6.66 1.46 9.96
CA ARG A 225 7.84 2.32 9.98
C ARG A 225 7.67 3.51 9.06
N TRP A 226 8.02 4.71 9.53
CA TRP A 226 8.26 5.86 8.66
C TRP A 226 9.67 5.75 8.08
N LEU A 227 9.79 5.98 6.77
CA LEU A 227 11.07 6.08 6.09
C LEU A 227 11.34 7.52 5.67
N GLU A 228 12.52 8.00 6.04
CA GLU A 228 13.06 9.29 5.61
C GLU A 228 14.03 9.11 4.43
N PRO A 229 14.28 10.17 3.60
CA PRO A 229 15.14 10.10 2.42
C PRO A 229 16.62 9.82 2.72
#